data_20a75663917188039304fa61e06e94b4
#
_entry.id   20a75663917188039304fa61e06e94b4
#
_cell.length_a   1.000
_cell.length_b   1.000
_cell.length_c   1.000
_cell.angle_alpha   90.00
_cell.angle_beta   90.00
_cell.angle_gamma   90.00
#
_symmetry.space_group_name_H-M   'P 1'
#
loop_
_entity.id
_entity.type
_entity.pdbx_description
1 polymer ?
#
loop_
_entity_poly.entity_id
_entity_poly.type
_entity_poly.pdbx_seq_one_letter_code
_entity_poly.pdbx_strand_id
1 'polypeptide(L)'
;MRGVAALAVAAAALACVAAPSARADGDPASDYLLTQKVFFPFDLKVPKAEQQQFVALVDEANRKGFTIRVALIWSAYDLGSITSLWLKPRTYARFLGAELIYVYKNRLLVVMPNGFGFNRPGHSPRAEYRMLSKIPIKPGPSGFVASSSAAVRALAKASGVELSGTPSAAPSSSNNDRLVIVLAATAALAVAVFLRLALRGRS
;
A
#
# COMPACT_ATOMS: atom_id res chain seq x y z
N MET A 1 -12.54 47.60 -42.25
CA MET A 1 -11.79 47.41 -40.97
C MET A 1 -12.54 46.58 -39.92
N ARG A 2 -13.87 46.49 -39.93
CA ARG A 2 -14.64 45.70 -38.95
C ARG A 2 -14.53 44.17 -39.12
N GLY A 3 -14.32 43.66 -40.34
CA GLY A 3 -14.19 42.20 -40.60
C GLY A 3 -12.87 41.58 -40.12
N VAL A 4 -11.77 42.33 -40.16
CA VAL A 4 -10.45 41.83 -39.74
C VAL A 4 -10.36 41.67 -38.20
N ALA A 5 -11.02 42.59 -37.46
CA ALA A 5 -11.09 42.49 -36.01
C ALA A 5 -11.90 41.27 -35.52
N ALA A 6 -13.02 40.96 -36.22
CA ALA A 6 -13.83 39.79 -35.90
C ALA A 6 -13.11 38.47 -36.16
N LEU A 7 -12.29 38.40 -37.23
CA LEU A 7 -11.48 37.21 -37.56
C LEU A 7 -10.35 36.99 -36.52
N ALA A 8 -9.73 38.08 -36.05
CA ALA A 8 -8.67 37.99 -35.03
C ALA A 8 -9.21 37.52 -33.68
N VAL A 9 -10.39 37.93 -33.26
CA VAL A 9 -11.05 37.49 -32.03
C VAL A 9 -11.46 36.00 -32.12
N ALA A 10 -11.97 35.57 -33.27
CA ALA A 10 -12.32 34.15 -33.47
C ALA A 10 -11.08 33.25 -33.47
N ALA A 11 -9.96 33.70 -34.07
CA ALA A 11 -8.71 32.93 -34.03
C ALA A 11 -8.10 32.86 -32.64
N ALA A 12 -8.18 33.92 -31.82
CA ALA A 12 -7.73 33.92 -30.44
C ALA A 12 -8.59 33.01 -29.54
N ALA A 13 -9.91 32.95 -29.75
CA ALA A 13 -10.80 32.04 -29.02
C ALA A 13 -10.53 30.57 -29.37
N LEU A 14 -10.20 30.25 -30.63
CA LEU A 14 -9.85 28.88 -31.04
C LEU A 14 -8.51 28.41 -30.47
N ALA A 15 -7.52 29.32 -30.28
CA ALA A 15 -6.24 29.02 -29.70
C ALA A 15 -6.34 28.64 -28.21
N CYS A 16 -7.31 29.19 -27.47
CA CYS A 16 -7.54 28.85 -26.06
C CYS A 16 -8.12 27.42 -25.85
N VAL A 17 -8.82 26.88 -26.84
CA VAL A 17 -9.44 25.55 -26.77
C VAL A 17 -8.42 24.45 -27.08
N ALA A 18 -7.34 24.78 -27.80
CA ALA A 18 -6.31 23.83 -28.20
C ALA A 18 -5.07 23.79 -27.25
N ALA A 19 -5.10 24.52 -26.12
CA ALA A 19 -4.04 24.44 -25.15
C ALA A 19 -4.03 23.01 -24.53
N PRO A 20 -2.97 22.20 -24.73
CA PRO A 20 -2.88 20.95 -24.03
C PRO A 20 -2.97 21.26 -22.53
N SER A 21 -3.84 20.53 -21.83
CA SER A 21 -3.89 20.62 -20.38
C SER A 21 -2.47 20.39 -19.87
N ALA A 22 -1.81 21.44 -19.37
CA ALA A 22 -0.55 21.30 -18.67
C ALA A 22 -0.85 20.41 -17.46
N ARG A 23 -0.65 19.10 -17.59
CA ARG A 23 -0.57 18.22 -16.43
C ARG A 23 0.63 18.72 -15.66
N ALA A 24 0.39 19.38 -14.55
CA ALA A 24 1.40 19.54 -13.54
C ALA A 24 1.73 18.11 -13.11
N ASP A 25 2.80 17.56 -13.68
CA ASP A 25 3.29 16.22 -13.40
C ASP A 25 4.05 16.29 -12.08
N GLY A 26 3.29 16.57 -11.01
CA GLY A 26 3.76 16.64 -9.63
C GLY A 26 4.23 15.27 -9.14
N ASP A 27 4.53 15.19 -7.87
CA ASP A 27 4.76 13.93 -7.17
C ASP A 27 3.43 13.23 -6.88
N PRO A 28 3.07 12.12 -7.55
CA PRO A 28 1.79 11.46 -7.36
C PRO A 28 1.53 11.04 -5.90
N ALA A 29 2.59 10.67 -5.16
CA ALA A 29 2.44 10.28 -3.78
C ALA A 29 2.14 11.48 -2.87
N SER A 30 2.66 12.68 -3.17
CA SER A 30 2.32 13.87 -2.40
C SER A 30 0.84 14.21 -2.53
N ASP A 31 0.31 14.24 -3.76
CA ASP A 31 -1.10 14.53 -4.02
C ASP A 31 -2.03 13.51 -3.35
N TYR A 32 -1.69 12.23 -3.47
CA TYR A 32 -2.51 11.16 -2.91
C TYR A 32 -2.50 11.19 -1.38
N LEU A 33 -1.36 11.43 -0.78
CA LEU A 33 -1.19 11.49 0.67
C LEU A 33 -1.72 12.77 1.31
N LEU A 34 -2.22 13.76 0.56
CA LEU A 34 -2.98 14.87 1.14
C LEU A 34 -4.23 14.38 1.86
N THR A 35 -4.90 13.38 1.32
CA THR A 35 -6.19 12.87 1.81
C THR A 35 -6.13 11.42 2.29
N GLN A 36 -5.24 10.61 1.73
CA GLN A 36 -5.10 9.19 2.02
C GLN A 36 -3.92 8.91 2.95
N LYS A 37 -3.94 7.74 3.59
CA LYS A 37 -2.85 7.32 4.50
C LYS A 37 -1.81 6.44 3.83
N VAL A 38 -2.16 5.81 2.71
CA VAL A 38 -1.30 4.89 1.96
C VAL A 38 -1.34 5.23 0.49
N PHE A 39 -0.19 5.48 -0.10
CA PHE A 39 -0.02 5.52 -1.55
C PHE A 39 0.45 4.16 -2.04
N PHE A 40 -0.31 3.58 -2.98
CA PHE A 40 0.04 2.36 -3.70
C PHE A 40 0.40 2.70 -5.14
N PRO A 41 1.52 2.16 -5.67
CA PRO A 41 1.88 2.29 -7.08
C PRO A 41 0.82 1.65 -7.98
N PHE A 42 0.56 2.26 -9.15
CA PHE A 42 -0.43 1.75 -10.09
C PHE A 42 -0.03 0.43 -10.74
N ASP A 43 1.26 0.22 -10.95
CA ASP A 43 1.83 -0.96 -11.61
C ASP A 43 2.31 -2.04 -10.64
N LEU A 44 2.22 -1.83 -9.32
CA LEU A 44 2.50 -2.85 -8.31
C LEU A 44 1.36 -3.87 -8.26
N LYS A 45 1.53 -4.96 -9.00
CA LYS A 45 0.52 -6.03 -9.11
C LYS A 45 0.54 -6.94 -7.89
N VAL A 46 -0.22 -6.58 -6.87
CA VAL A 46 -0.50 -7.43 -5.70
C VAL A 46 -1.97 -7.79 -5.62
N PRO A 47 -2.34 -8.94 -5.04
CA PRO A 47 -3.73 -9.29 -4.77
C PRO A 47 -4.46 -8.19 -4.00
N LYS A 48 -5.70 -7.89 -4.37
CA LYS A 48 -6.51 -6.87 -3.68
C LYS A 48 -6.63 -7.12 -2.18
N ALA A 49 -6.70 -8.38 -1.77
CA ALA A 49 -6.74 -8.75 -0.36
C ALA A 49 -5.49 -8.29 0.40
N GLU A 50 -4.29 -8.43 -0.18
CA GLU A 50 -3.04 -7.98 0.44
C GLU A 50 -2.97 -6.44 0.52
N GLN A 51 -3.44 -5.73 -0.52
CA GLN A 51 -3.55 -4.27 -0.49
C GLN A 51 -4.48 -3.82 0.63
N GLN A 52 -5.67 -4.43 0.73
CA GLN A 52 -6.66 -4.11 1.77
C GLN A 52 -6.12 -4.41 3.17
N GLN A 53 -5.42 -5.54 3.35
CA GLN A 53 -4.78 -5.88 4.63
C GLN A 53 -3.72 -4.85 5.03
N PHE A 54 -2.92 -4.38 4.08
CA PHE A 54 -1.93 -3.35 4.35
C PHE A 54 -2.58 -2.00 4.72
N VAL A 55 -3.60 -1.58 3.99
CA VAL A 55 -4.37 -0.36 4.31
C VAL A 55 -5.00 -0.49 5.70
N ALA A 56 -5.63 -1.63 6.00
CA ALA A 56 -6.24 -1.89 7.31
C ALA A 56 -5.21 -1.84 8.45
N LEU A 57 -3.98 -2.34 8.22
CA LEU A 57 -2.88 -2.26 9.18
C LEU A 57 -2.48 -0.80 9.47
N VAL A 58 -2.34 0.03 8.43
CA VAL A 58 -2.00 1.45 8.58
C VAL A 58 -3.16 2.20 9.27
N ASP A 59 -4.39 1.86 8.95
CA ASP A 59 -5.58 2.41 9.60
C ASP A 59 -5.64 2.03 11.08
N GLU A 60 -5.34 0.78 11.42
CA GLU A 60 -5.25 0.32 12.81
C GLU A 60 -4.18 1.10 13.58
N ALA A 61 -2.99 1.27 12.99
CA ALA A 61 -1.91 2.04 13.59
C ALA A 61 -2.37 3.47 13.93
N ASN A 62 -3.03 4.12 12.97
CA ASN A 62 -3.55 5.47 13.16
C ASN A 62 -4.64 5.53 14.25
N ARG A 63 -5.58 4.58 14.27
CA ARG A 63 -6.63 4.51 15.32
C ARG A 63 -6.06 4.29 16.71
N LYS A 64 -4.97 3.52 16.82
CA LYS A 64 -4.27 3.27 18.08
C LYS A 64 -3.30 4.37 18.50
N GLY A 65 -3.30 5.53 17.81
CA GLY A 65 -2.47 6.69 18.16
C GLY A 65 -1.07 6.69 17.54
N PHE A 66 -0.70 5.64 16.78
CA PHE A 66 0.51 5.66 15.96
C PHE A 66 0.20 6.28 14.60
N THR A 67 0.07 7.60 14.58
CA THR A 67 -0.26 8.34 13.35
C THR A 67 0.88 8.23 12.34
N ILE A 68 0.62 7.56 11.20
CA ILE A 68 1.58 7.32 10.13
C ILE A 68 0.91 7.40 8.76
N ARG A 69 1.61 7.96 7.76
CA ARG A 69 1.33 7.82 6.33
C ARG A 69 2.43 7.00 5.67
N VAL A 70 2.09 6.25 4.63
CA VAL A 70 3.03 5.35 3.95
C VAL A 70 2.98 5.55 2.45
N ALA A 71 4.14 5.79 1.82
CA ALA A 71 4.30 5.79 0.38
C ALA A 71 5.05 4.52 -0.06
N LEU A 72 4.40 3.67 -0.85
CA LEU A 72 5.02 2.54 -1.52
C LEU A 72 5.47 3.01 -2.91
N ILE A 73 6.77 2.96 -3.20
CA ILE A 73 7.37 3.40 -4.45
C ILE A 73 8.05 2.20 -5.08
N TRP A 74 7.40 1.63 -6.09
CA TRP A 74 7.85 0.39 -6.74
C TRP A 74 8.73 0.65 -7.96
N SER A 75 8.50 1.77 -8.65
CA SER A 75 9.22 2.16 -9.86
C SER A 75 9.55 3.65 -9.88
N ALA A 76 10.41 4.07 -10.80
CA ALA A 76 10.73 5.48 -11.00
C ALA A 76 9.50 6.29 -11.47
N TYR A 77 8.55 5.65 -12.14
CA TYR A 77 7.31 6.30 -12.60
C TYR A 77 6.41 6.79 -11.45
N ASP A 78 6.50 6.14 -10.29
CA ASP A 78 5.73 6.54 -9.10
C ASP A 78 6.16 7.89 -8.53
N LEU A 79 7.31 8.40 -8.98
CA LEU A 79 7.87 9.68 -8.55
C LEU A 79 7.49 10.86 -9.46
N GLY A 80 6.72 10.61 -10.55
CA GLY A 80 6.35 11.64 -11.50
C GLY A 80 7.57 12.38 -12.07
N SER A 81 7.62 13.69 -11.88
CA SER A 81 8.72 14.54 -12.40
C SER A 81 10.03 14.44 -11.61
N ILE A 82 10.02 13.85 -10.40
CA ILE A 82 11.19 13.82 -9.50
C ILE A 82 11.92 12.47 -9.52
N THR A 83 12.00 11.82 -10.69
CA THR A 83 12.66 10.52 -10.89
C THR A 83 14.10 10.44 -10.42
N SER A 84 14.79 11.60 -10.30
CA SER A 84 16.14 11.69 -9.73
C SER A 84 16.24 11.20 -8.27
N LEU A 85 15.11 11.08 -7.57
CA LEU A 85 15.01 10.54 -6.21
C LEU A 85 14.75 9.03 -6.17
N TRP A 86 14.66 8.37 -7.33
CA TRP A 86 14.53 6.91 -7.42
C TRP A 86 15.71 6.22 -6.71
N LEU A 87 15.40 5.16 -5.95
CA LEU A 87 16.33 4.42 -5.09
C LEU A 87 17.04 5.28 -4.02
N LYS A 88 16.48 6.45 -3.69
CA LYS A 88 16.96 7.32 -2.60
C LYS A 88 15.85 7.49 -1.53
N PRO A 89 15.39 6.42 -0.86
CA PRO A 89 14.21 6.48 -0.01
C PRO A 89 14.33 7.49 1.12
N ARG A 90 15.52 7.68 1.68
CA ARG A 90 15.75 8.66 2.76
C ARG A 90 15.62 10.10 2.30
N THR A 91 16.15 10.39 1.11
CA THR A 91 16.06 11.73 0.50
C THR A 91 14.61 12.01 0.09
N TYR A 92 13.97 11.03 -0.52
CA TYR A 92 12.57 11.16 -0.93
C TYR A 92 11.64 11.32 0.27
N ALA A 93 11.85 10.61 1.38
CA ALA A 93 11.03 10.79 2.59
C ALA A 93 11.13 12.21 3.17
N ARG A 94 12.30 12.85 3.08
CA ARG A 94 12.46 14.26 3.48
C ARG A 94 11.74 15.20 2.52
N PHE A 95 11.88 14.97 1.21
CA PHE A 95 11.19 15.74 0.18
C PHE A 95 9.69 15.66 0.36
N LEU A 96 9.12 14.44 0.37
CA LEU A 96 7.68 14.20 0.54
C LEU A 96 7.15 14.75 1.87
N GLY A 97 7.95 14.67 2.94
CA GLY A 97 7.61 15.26 4.22
C GLY A 97 7.57 16.80 4.20
N ALA A 98 8.39 17.45 3.37
CA ALA A 98 8.34 18.89 3.15
C ALA A 98 7.11 19.30 2.33
N GLU A 99 6.74 18.53 1.29
CA GLU A 99 5.54 18.74 0.50
C GLU A 99 4.25 18.66 1.39
N LEU A 100 4.23 17.69 2.30
CA LEU A 100 3.08 17.46 3.16
C LEU A 100 3.04 18.38 4.41
N ILE A 101 4.04 19.22 4.66
CA ILE A 101 4.25 19.91 5.95
C ILE A 101 3.06 20.74 6.43
N TYR A 102 2.30 21.32 5.53
CA TYR A 102 1.17 22.17 5.86
C TYR A 102 -0.09 21.38 6.27
N VAL A 103 -0.21 20.12 5.83
CA VAL A 103 -1.38 19.25 6.08
C VAL A 103 -1.07 18.06 6.97
N TYR A 104 0.22 17.66 7.07
CA TYR A 104 0.62 16.48 7.81
C TYR A 104 2.00 16.63 8.44
N LYS A 105 2.07 16.55 9.77
CA LYS A 105 3.30 16.76 10.57
C LYS A 105 3.70 15.54 11.39
N ASN A 106 3.18 14.36 11.05
CA ASN A 106 3.46 13.12 11.77
C ASN A 106 4.43 12.22 10.99
N ARG A 107 4.42 10.94 11.32
CA ARG A 107 5.34 9.93 10.77
C ARG A 107 5.01 9.63 9.31
N LEU A 108 6.01 9.72 8.46
CA LEU A 108 5.96 9.35 7.06
C LEU A 108 6.97 8.24 6.81
N LEU A 109 6.52 7.11 6.31
CA LEU A 109 7.34 5.99 5.86
C LEU A 109 7.31 5.93 4.34
N VAL A 110 8.49 5.91 3.74
CA VAL A 110 8.67 5.61 2.31
C VAL A 110 9.31 4.24 2.19
N VAL A 111 8.80 3.43 1.28
CA VAL A 111 9.37 2.11 0.96
C VAL A 111 9.74 2.07 -0.50
N MET A 112 10.99 1.72 -0.80
CA MET A 112 11.51 1.48 -2.14
C MET A 112 12.17 0.10 -2.21
N PRO A 113 12.40 -0.49 -3.39
CA PRO A 113 13.01 -1.81 -3.52
C PRO A 113 14.38 -1.96 -2.84
N ASN A 114 15.10 -0.86 -2.65
CA ASN A 114 16.41 -0.83 -2.01
C ASN A 114 16.39 -0.41 -0.53
N GLY A 115 15.22 -0.21 0.09
CA GLY A 115 15.12 0.12 1.52
C GLY A 115 14.04 1.13 1.89
N PHE A 116 14.24 1.72 3.07
CA PHE A 116 13.25 2.58 3.72
C PHE A 116 13.74 4.01 3.86
N GLY A 117 12.81 4.96 3.73
CA GLY A 117 12.92 6.34 4.15
C GLY A 117 11.92 6.63 5.26
N PHE A 118 12.32 7.45 6.22
CA PHE A 118 11.46 7.89 7.30
C PHE A 118 11.60 9.39 7.51
N ASN A 119 10.49 10.07 7.72
CA ASN A 119 10.47 11.48 8.08
C ASN A 119 9.43 11.75 9.16
N ARG A 120 9.79 12.62 10.10
CA ARG A 120 8.89 13.22 11.07
C ARG A 120 9.44 14.60 11.38
N PRO A 121 8.71 15.68 11.08
CA PRO A 121 9.19 17.04 11.32
C PRO A 121 9.62 17.24 12.77
N GLY A 122 10.77 17.90 12.95
CA GLY A 122 11.33 18.18 14.28
C GLY A 122 11.91 16.97 15.01
N HIS A 123 12.01 15.79 14.37
CA HIS A 123 12.51 14.57 14.99
C HIS A 123 13.70 13.98 14.21
N SER A 124 14.74 13.54 14.92
CA SER A 124 15.87 12.83 14.30
C SER A 124 15.52 11.36 14.07
N PRO A 125 15.53 10.87 12.82
CA PRO A 125 15.08 9.52 12.47
C PRO A 125 16.14 8.42 12.70
N ARG A 126 17.14 8.67 13.53
CA ARG A 126 18.27 7.71 13.75
C ARG A 126 17.81 6.39 14.37
N ALA A 127 16.87 6.44 15.31
CA ALA A 127 16.35 5.25 15.98
C ALA A 127 15.52 4.40 15.00
N GLU A 128 14.66 5.06 14.22
CA GLU A 128 13.83 4.42 13.21
C GLU A 128 14.68 3.75 12.12
N TYR A 129 15.74 4.40 11.65
CA TYR A 129 16.65 3.80 10.67
C TYR A 129 17.40 2.59 11.21
N ARG A 130 17.78 2.57 12.50
CA ARG A 130 18.39 1.37 13.12
C ARG A 130 17.42 0.19 13.19
N MET A 131 16.13 0.43 13.35
CA MET A 131 15.12 -0.62 13.31
C MET A 131 14.83 -1.07 11.88
N LEU A 132 14.61 -0.12 10.98
CA LEU A 132 14.28 -0.39 9.59
C LEU A 132 15.40 -1.13 8.86
N SER A 133 16.67 -0.87 9.19
CA SER A 133 17.83 -1.56 8.59
C SER A 133 17.88 -3.06 8.89
N LYS A 134 17.15 -3.54 9.91
CA LYS A 134 17.04 -4.95 10.25
C LYS A 134 15.95 -5.69 9.46
N ILE A 135 15.15 -4.96 8.69
CA ILE A 135 14.03 -5.50 7.92
C ILE A 135 14.46 -5.58 6.46
N PRO A 136 14.67 -6.79 5.91
CA PRO A 136 15.00 -6.93 4.50
C PRO A 136 13.79 -6.62 3.62
N ILE A 137 14.03 -5.97 2.49
CA ILE A 137 13.00 -5.87 1.43
C ILE A 137 12.97 -7.21 0.71
N LYS A 138 11.88 -7.94 0.87
CA LYS A 138 11.66 -9.21 0.18
C LYS A 138 11.36 -8.98 -1.30
N PRO A 139 11.83 -9.85 -2.19
CA PRO A 139 11.60 -9.72 -3.62
C PRO A 139 10.12 -9.94 -4.01
N GLY A 140 9.76 -9.38 -5.15
CA GLY A 140 8.42 -9.46 -5.72
C GLY A 140 7.37 -8.57 -5.03
N PRO A 141 6.23 -8.35 -5.69
CA PRO A 141 5.19 -7.44 -5.22
C PRO A 141 4.65 -7.76 -3.83
N SER A 142 4.26 -9.02 -3.57
CA SER A 142 3.76 -9.45 -2.24
C SER A 142 4.86 -9.40 -1.18
N GLY A 143 6.11 -9.74 -1.54
CA GLY A 143 7.27 -9.61 -0.65
C GLY A 143 7.52 -8.17 -0.23
N PHE A 144 7.38 -7.24 -1.17
CA PHE A 144 7.52 -5.80 -0.94
C PHE A 144 6.45 -5.28 0.03
N VAL A 145 5.18 -5.64 -0.17
CA VAL A 145 4.08 -5.27 0.75
C VAL A 145 4.25 -5.91 2.12
N ALA A 146 4.72 -7.18 2.18
CA ALA A 146 4.99 -7.84 3.45
C ALA A 146 6.12 -7.15 4.23
N SER A 147 7.20 -6.71 3.55
CA SER A 147 8.28 -5.94 4.17
C SER A 147 7.81 -4.58 4.67
N SER A 148 6.94 -3.92 3.90
CA SER A 148 6.29 -2.66 4.30
C SER A 148 5.44 -2.83 5.55
N SER A 149 4.67 -3.92 5.62
CA SER A 149 3.87 -4.29 6.80
C SER A 149 4.74 -4.53 8.03
N ALA A 150 5.87 -5.24 7.87
CA ALA A 150 6.82 -5.48 8.94
C ALA A 150 7.43 -4.15 9.45
N ALA A 151 7.73 -3.22 8.56
CA ALA A 151 8.26 -1.90 8.91
C ALA A 151 7.24 -1.07 9.74
N VAL A 152 5.98 -1.02 9.31
CA VAL A 152 4.92 -0.33 10.07
C VAL A 152 4.77 -0.93 11.47
N ARG A 153 4.73 -2.27 11.58
CA ARG A 153 4.62 -2.95 12.88
C ARG A 153 5.81 -2.67 13.79
N ALA A 154 7.04 -2.74 13.26
CA ALA A 154 8.24 -2.49 14.03
C ALA A 154 8.29 -1.05 14.58
N LEU A 155 7.92 -0.07 13.75
CA LEU A 155 7.86 1.34 14.15
C LEU A 155 6.77 1.59 15.19
N ALA A 156 5.58 0.98 15.03
CA ALA A 156 4.48 1.09 15.98
C ALA A 156 4.86 0.47 17.33
N LYS A 157 5.40 -0.76 17.32
CA LYS A 157 5.85 -1.46 18.53
C LYS A 157 6.91 -0.68 19.29
N ALA A 158 7.88 -0.09 18.60
CA ALA A 158 8.90 0.75 19.22
C ALA A 158 8.31 2.04 19.84
N SER A 159 7.12 2.42 19.44
CA SER A 159 6.36 3.54 20.03
C SER A 159 5.34 3.08 21.09
N GLY A 160 5.39 1.81 21.51
CA GLY A 160 4.48 1.22 22.51
C GLY A 160 3.10 0.84 21.96
N VAL A 161 2.93 0.79 20.63
CA VAL A 161 1.66 0.45 20.00
C VAL A 161 1.73 -0.94 19.37
N GLU A 162 1.01 -1.90 19.95
CA GLU A 162 0.88 -3.25 19.40
C GLU A 162 -0.26 -3.29 18.36
N LEU A 163 0.09 -3.74 17.15
CA LEU A 163 -0.85 -3.89 16.04
C LEU A 163 -1.30 -5.35 15.91
N SER A 164 -2.61 -5.55 15.78
CA SER A 164 -3.24 -6.86 15.71
C SER A 164 -2.84 -7.60 14.42
N GLY A 165 -2.60 -8.91 14.57
CA GLY A 165 -2.35 -9.80 13.42
C GLY A 165 -0.91 -9.79 12.92
N THR A 166 -0.26 -10.96 13.03
CA THR A 166 0.81 -11.37 12.13
C THR A 166 0.28 -11.20 10.70
N PRO A 167 1.07 -10.78 9.71
CA PRO A 167 0.67 -11.00 8.33
C PRO A 167 0.41 -12.51 8.26
N SER A 168 -0.84 -12.90 8.16
CA SER A 168 -1.16 -14.25 7.74
C SER A 168 -0.45 -14.36 6.40
N ALA A 169 0.61 -15.14 6.35
CA ALA A 169 0.95 -15.76 5.09
C ALA A 169 -0.39 -16.25 4.58
N ALA A 170 -0.84 -15.74 3.42
CA ALA A 170 -2.03 -16.24 2.79
C ALA A 170 -1.95 -17.75 2.96
N PRO A 171 -2.98 -18.42 3.49
CA PRO A 171 -2.95 -19.85 3.53
C PRO A 171 -2.65 -20.23 2.08
N SER A 172 -1.47 -20.80 1.84
CA SER A 172 -1.27 -21.55 0.63
C SER A 172 -2.43 -22.52 0.69
N SER A 173 -3.46 -22.29 -0.13
CA SER A 173 -4.56 -23.22 -0.26
C SER A 173 -3.91 -24.45 -0.89
N SER A 174 -3.30 -25.24 -0.01
CA SER A 174 -2.89 -26.57 -0.33
C SER A 174 -4.20 -27.23 -0.78
N ASN A 175 -4.24 -27.68 -2.02
CA ASN A 175 -5.34 -28.49 -2.53
C ASN A 175 -5.61 -29.71 -1.62
N ASN A 176 -4.68 -30.01 -0.73
CA ASN A 176 -4.76 -31.05 0.30
C ASN A 176 -5.80 -30.75 1.38
N ASP A 177 -6.00 -29.48 1.80
CA ASP A 177 -7.01 -29.16 2.83
C ASP A 177 -8.43 -29.35 2.30
N ARG A 178 -8.66 -29.08 0.99
CA ARG A 178 -9.94 -29.37 0.35
C ARG A 178 -10.14 -30.88 0.21
N LEU A 179 -9.08 -31.64 -0.07
CA LEU A 179 -9.15 -33.10 -0.15
C LEU A 179 -9.47 -33.74 1.21
N VAL A 180 -8.87 -33.24 2.29
CA VAL A 180 -9.11 -33.72 3.67
C VAL A 180 -10.55 -33.42 4.10
N ILE A 181 -11.10 -32.24 3.79
CA ILE A 181 -12.48 -31.89 4.14
C ILE A 181 -13.48 -32.75 3.34
N VAL A 182 -13.22 -32.99 2.05
CA VAL A 182 -14.10 -33.83 1.21
C VAL A 182 -14.03 -35.29 1.68
N LEU A 183 -12.86 -35.83 2.01
CA LEU A 183 -12.71 -37.19 2.53
C LEU A 183 -13.39 -37.38 3.90
N ALA A 184 -13.29 -36.39 4.79
CA ALA A 184 -13.96 -36.43 6.09
C ALA A 184 -15.51 -36.40 5.94
N ALA A 185 -16.04 -35.60 5.04
CA ALA A 185 -17.49 -35.52 4.77
C ALA A 185 -18.03 -36.81 4.15
N THR A 186 -17.31 -37.43 3.22
CA THR A 186 -17.72 -38.70 2.60
C THR A 186 -17.67 -39.87 3.58
N ALA A 187 -16.69 -39.92 4.47
CA ALA A 187 -16.58 -40.94 5.53
C ALA A 187 -17.75 -40.83 6.51
N ALA A 188 -18.13 -39.61 6.93
CA ALA A 188 -19.26 -39.38 7.83
C ALA A 188 -20.60 -39.81 7.20
N LEU A 189 -20.77 -39.54 5.90
CA LEU A 189 -21.99 -39.95 5.18
C LEU A 189 -22.12 -41.47 5.05
N ALA A 190 -21.01 -42.16 4.77
CA ALA A 190 -20.97 -43.63 4.66
C ALA A 190 -21.30 -44.31 6.00
N VAL A 191 -20.78 -43.79 7.12
CA VAL A 191 -21.12 -44.30 8.46
C VAL A 191 -22.59 -44.08 8.80
N ALA A 192 -23.17 -42.94 8.48
CA ALA A 192 -24.58 -42.64 8.73
C ALA A 192 -25.53 -43.56 7.91
N VAL A 193 -25.17 -43.84 6.64
CA VAL A 193 -25.94 -44.76 5.78
C VAL A 193 -25.83 -46.19 6.30
N PHE A 194 -24.63 -46.63 6.70
CA PHE A 194 -24.44 -48.00 7.24
C PHE A 194 -25.22 -48.22 8.55
N LEU A 195 -25.21 -47.23 9.47
CA LEU A 195 -26.00 -47.29 10.70
C LEU A 195 -27.49 -47.39 10.42
N ARG A 196 -28.02 -46.63 9.44
CA ARG A 196 -29.46 -46.69 9.07
C ARG A 196 -29.84 -48.04 8.46
N LEU A 197 -28.97 -48.64 7.63
CA LEU A 197 -29.25 -49.97 7.07
C LEU A 197 -29.18 -51.06 8.12
N ALA A 198 -28.21 -51.00 9.06
CA ALA A 198 -28.10 -51.97 10.16
C ALA A 198 -29.27 -51.91 11.14
N LEU A 199 -29.87 -50.74 11.37
CA LEU A 199 -31.03 -50.56 12.22
C LEU A 199 -32.34 -51.00 11.55
N ARG A 200 -32.45 -50.95 10.20
CA ARG A 200 -33.62 -51.41 9.45
C ARG A 200 -33.68 -52.93 9.27
N GLY A 201 -32.54 -53.62 9.38
CA GLY A 201 -32.52 -55.11 9.27
C GLY A 201 -32.82 -55.85 10.59
N ARG A 202 -33.22 -55.15 11.64
CA ARG A 202 -33.56 -55.72 12.97
C ARG A 202 -35.02 -55.57 13.38
N SER A 203 -35.90 -55.22 12.45
CA SER A 203 -37.37 -55.19 12.67
C SER A 203 -38.08 -56.24 11.84
#